data_6d518e4e2865b12721d567110ddaef64
#
_entry.id   6d518e4e2865b12721d567110ddaef64
#
_cell.length_a   1.000
_cell.length_b   1.000
_cell.length_c   1.000
_cell.angle_alpha   90.00
_cell.angle_beta   90.00
_cell.angle_gamma   90.00
#
_symmetry.space_group_name_H-M   'P 1'
#
loop_
_entity.id
_entity.type
_entity.pdbx_description
1 polymer ?
#
loop_
_entity_poly.entity_id
_entity_poly.type
_entity_poly.pdbx_seq_one_letter_code
_entity_poly.pdbx_strand_id
1 'polypeptide(L)'
;MTLNSVRRGTVAAVVAVAAPLLAVGLASPAYAVEHHPKGEFAVFADCPLSNAAVEVCLYAKTESGKFVIGKETVPLANPTILQGGLKKFFTHEEEFVGAEDGKTLPPVPQKVPGGLAGLVKCNEISNFIERIACELVFENGLTGVNATTELAAPASSIGTDQINLLEQQGTALSLPVKVHLENPFLGSSCYIGSNAHPIVIALTTGTTSPPLPNTPISGSAGELSANEAGTLLTIKENSLVNNSFAAPGAQGCGGLFSFLIDPIVNSRLGLPSAAGKNTAILNGTLMAANAEAVKASE
;
A
#
# COMPACT_ATOMS: atom_id res chain seq x y z
N MET A 1 -57.28 80.96 11.93
CA MET A 1 -57.05 79.75 12.72
C MET A 1 -56.95 78.61 11.72
N THR A 2 -55.77 78.36 11.31
CA THR A 2 -55.51 77.53 10.14
C THR A 2 -54.63 76.32 10.55
N LEU A 3 -55.14 75.12 10.39
CA LEU A 3 -54.42 73.84 10.57
C LEU A 3 -53.56 73.56 9.34
N ASN A 4 -52.27 73.46 9.55
CA ASN A 4 -51.35 72.91 8.53
C ASN A 4 -51.14 71.44 8.69
N SER A 5 -51.52 70.70 7.64
CA SER A 5 -51.32 69.33 7.46
C SER A 5 -49.86 69.03 6.97
N VAL A 6 -49.11 68.30 7.74
CA VAL A 6 -47.77 67.79 7.32
C VAL A 6 -47.90 66.40 6.70
N ARG A 7 -47.61 66.34 5.40
CA ARG A 7 -47.52 65.06 4.66
C ARG A 7 -46.19 64.38 5.04
N ARG A 8 -46.25 63.18 5.58
CA ARG A 8 -45.11 62.27 5.73
C ARG A 8 -44.83 61.52 4.43
N GLY A 9 -43.70 61.84 3.80
CA GLY A 9 -43.21 61.04 2.67
C GLY A 9 -42.44 59.83 3.20
N THR A 10 -42.92 58.64 2.77
CA THR A 10 -42.22 57.36 2.97
C THR A 10 -41.15 57.19 1.92
N VAL A 11 -39.87 57.17 2.36
CA VAL A 11 -38.72 56.82 1.52
C VAL A 11 -38.57 55.30 1.60
N ALA A 12 -38.84 54.61 0.47
CA ALA A 12 -38.56 53.19 0.35
C ALA A 12 -37.06 53.02 0.03
N ALA A 13 -36.29 52.49 0.98
CA ALA A 13 -34.93 52.09 0.74
C ALA A 13 -34.89 50.70 0.04
N VAL A 14 -34.47 50.68 -1.22
CA VAL A 14 -34.19 49.47 -1.95
C VAL A 14 -32.83 48.94 -1.51
N VAL A 15 -32.84 47.86 -0.71
CA VAL A 15 -31.62 47.12 -0.36
C VAL A 15 -31.32 46.16 -1.52
N ALA A 16 -30.33 46.48 -2.32
CA ALA A 16 -29.78 45.57 -3.32
C ALA A 16 -28.89 44.53 -2.61
N VAL A 17 -29.39 43.28 -2.48
CA VAL A 17 -28.62 42.15 -2.01
C VAL A 17 -27.78 41.65 -3.18
N ALA A 18 -26.50 42.00 -3.18
CA ALA A 18 -25.54 41.40 -4.09
C ALA A 18 -25.18 39.99 -3.58
N ALA A 19 -25.72 38.95 -4.20
CA ALA A 19 -25.31 37.58 -3.95
C ALA A 19 -23.93 37.34 -4.60
N PRO A 20 -22.91 36.85 -3.88
CA PRO A 20 -21.68 36.40 -4.51
C PRO A 20 -21.95 35.12 -5.26
N LEU A 21 -21.79 35.15 -6.57
CA LEU A 21 -21.68 33.96 -7.41
C LEU A 21 -20.41 33.21 -7.00
N LEU A 22 -20.54 32.21 -6.15
CA LEU A 22 -19.51 31.19 -5.96
C LEU A 22 -19.37 30.44 -7.26
N ALA A 23 -18.36 30.78 -8.06
CA ALA A 23 -17.90 29.95 -9.17
C ALA A 23 -17.33 28.67 -8.56
N VAL A 24 -18.17 27.63 -8.47
CA VAL A 24 -17.73 26.26 -8.25
C VAL A 24 -16.97 25.89 -9.51
N GLY A 25 -15.66 26.02 -9.47
CA GLY A 25 -14.78 25.49 -10.48
C GLY A 25 -14.99 23.96 -10.51
N LEU A 26 -15.69 23.49 -11.54
CA LEU A 26 -15.70 22.07 -11.88
C LEU A 26 -14.27 21.71 -12.26
N ALA A 27 -13.50 21.20 -11.29
CA ALA A 27 -12.25 20.50 -11.60
C ALA A 27 -12.64 19.33 -12.47
N SER A 28 -12.37 19.42 -13.77
CA SER A 28 -12.47 18.27 -14.66
C SER A 28 -11.60 17.17 -14.09
N PRO A 29 -12.07 15.92 -13.98
CA PRO A 29 -11.20 14.81 -13.64
C PRO A 29 -10.07 14.81 -14.66
N ALA A 30 -8.83 14.93 -14.17
CA ALA A 30 -7.68 14.71 -15.00
C ALA A 30 -7.75 13.26 -15.45
N TYR A 31 -8.08 13.02 -16.70
CA TYR A 31 -7.97 11.68 -17.28
C TYR A 31 -6.50 11.32 -17.29
N ALA A 32 -6.16 10.20 -16.68
CA ALA A 32 -4.83 9.62 -16.81
C ALA A 32 -4.56 9.45 -18.32
N VAL A 33 -3.42 9.91 -18.76
CA VAL A 33 -2.98 9.68 -20.14
C VAL A 33 -2.62 8.21 -20.24
N GLU A 34 -3.34 7.49 -21.10
CA GLU A 34 -3.05 6.07 -21.33
C GLU A 34 -1.87 5.96 -22.28
N HIS A 35 -0.77 5.41 -21.78
CA HIS A 35 0.44 5.15 -22.53
C HIS A 35 0.44 3.72 -23.08
N HIS A 36 0.92 3.53 -24.30
CA HIS A 36 0.97 2.22 -24.97
C HIS A 36 2.38 1.86 -25.44
N PRO A 37 3.36 1.78 -24.53
CA PRO A 37 4.70 1.37 -24.89
C PRO A 37 4.72 -0.05 -25.45
N LYS A 38 5.63 -0.34 -26.39
CA LYS A 38 5.66 -1.59 -27.15
C LYS A 38 6.92 -2.40 -26.86
N GLY A 39 6.89 -3.66 -27.28
CA GLY A 39 8.03 -4.56 -27.18
C GLY A 39 8.45 -4.79 -25.72
N GLU A 40 9.75 -4.66 -25.47
CA GLU A 40 10.33 -4.85 -24.14
C GLU A 40 9.91 -3.77 -23.13
N PHE A 41 9.37 -2.65 -23.59
CA PHE A 41 8.88 -1.55 -22.75
C PHE A 41 7.39 -1.69 -22.37
N ALA A 42 6.67 -2.68 -22.87
CA ALA A 42 5.22 -2.82 -22.68
C ALA A 42 4.78 -2.88 -21.20
N VAL A 43 5.64 -3.32 -20.29
CA VAL A 43 5.35 -3.41 -18.85
C VAL A 43 5.30 -2.03 -18.16
N PHE A 44 5.75 -0.97 -18.82
CA PHE A 44 5.80 0.40 -18.29
C PHE A 44 4.61 1.27 -18.69
N ALA A 45 3.47 0.66 -19.05
CA ALA A 45 2.27 1.40 -19.47
C ALA A 45 1.80 2.43 -18.43
N ASP A 46 2.00 2.15 -17.15
CA ASP A 46 1.63 3.04 -16.04
C ASP A 46 2.78 3.92 -15.54
N CYS A 47 3.88 4.01 -16.29
CA CYS A 47 4.95 4.95 -15.97
C CYS A 47 4.44 6.40 -16.05
N PRO A 48 4.73 7.27 -15.05
CA PRO A 48 4.22 8.64 -15.04
C PRO A 48 4.97 9.55 -16.03
N LEU A 49 4.85 9.25 -17.31
CA LEU A 49 5.52 9.95 -18.42
C LEU A 49 4.99 11.37 -18.65
N SER A 50 3.83 11.71 -18.10
CA SER A 50 3.32 13.08 -18.06
C SER A 50 4.18 14.01 -17.20
N ASN A 51 4.91 13.45 -16.24
CA ASN A 51 5.85 14.19 -15.40
C ASN A 51 7.25 14.25 -16.04
N ALA A 52 7.58 15.37 -16.65
CA ALA A 52 8.86 15.58 -17.35
C ALA A 52 10.12 15.45 -16.45
N ALA A 53 9.96 15.43 -15.12
CA ALA A 53 11.07 15.22 -14.21
C ALA A 53 11.36 13.73 -13.92
N VAL A 54 10.55 12.82 -14.43
CA VAL A 54 10.79 11.38 -14.34
C VAL A 54 11.87 10.99 -15.34
N GLU A 55 12.96 10.45 -14.85
CA GLU A 55 14.12 10.02 -15.63
C GLU A 55 14.01 8.55 -16.03
N VAL A 56 13.43 7.74 -15.11
CA VAL A 56 13.37 6.29 -15.25
C VAL A 56 11.98 5.78 -14.86
N CYS A 57 11.43 4.89 -15.68
CA CYS A 57 10.25 4.08 -15.38
C CYS A 57 10.66 2.86 -14.57
N LEU A 58 9.94 2.58 -13.50
CA LEU A 58 10.18 1.44 -12.61
C LEU A 58 9.02 0.44 -12.65
N TYR A 59 9.36 -0.83 -12.79
CA TYR A 59 8.44 -1.95 -12.67
C TYR A 59 9.10 -3.06 -11.85
N ALA A 60 8.57 -3.32 -10.66
CA ALA A 60 9.04 -4.38 -9.78
C ALA A 60 7.93 -5.40 -9.58
N LYS A 61 8.20 -6.65 -9.96
CA LYS A 61 7.28 -7.78 -9.82
C LYS A 61 7.81 -8.73 -8.75
N THR A 62 7.09 -8.82 -7.62
CA THR A 62 7.32 -9.86 -6.63
C THR A 62 6.59 -11.12 -7.07
N GLU A 63 7.32 -12.19 -7.29
CA GLU A 63 6.80 -13.46 -7.82
C GLU A 63 6.57 -14.51 -6.73
N SER A 64 7.31 -14.40 -5.63
CA SER A 64 7.20 -15.29 -4.48
C SER A 64 7.75 -14.63 -3.21
N GLY A 65 7.57 -15.31 -2.08
CA GLY A 65 8.05 -14.84 -0.80
C GLY A 65 7.04 -15.08 0.31
N LYS A 66 7.15 -14.31 1.36
CA LYS A 66 6.22 -14.40 2.50
C LYS A 66 6.23 -13.14 3.35
N PHE A 67 5.10 -12.90 3.99
CA PHE A 67 5.01 -12.04 5.15
C PHE A 67 4.75 -12.86 6.41
N VAL A 68 5.52 -12.60 7.46
CA VAL A 68 5.24 -13.05 8.82
C VAL A 68 4.87 -11.82 9.63
N ILE A 69 3.66 -11.76 10.14
CA ILE A 69 3.17 -10.67 10.98
C ILE A 69 2.64 -11.28 12.27
N GLY A 70 3.33 -11.01 13.38
CA GLY A 70 3.04 -11.62 14.65
C GLY A 70 3.22 -13.15 14.62
N LYS A 71 2.12 -13.89 14.73
CA LYS A 71 2.10 -15.37 14.72
C LYS A 71 1.73 -15.96 13.36
N GLU A 72 1.30 -15.12 12.41
CA GLU A 72 0.78 -15.59 11.13
C GLU A 72 1.81 -15.48 10.01
N THR A 73 1.83 -16.50 9.14
CA THR A 73 2.68 -16.53 7.95
C THR A 73 1.80 -16.60 6.71
N VAL A 74 1.90 -15.57 5.87
CA VAL A 74 1.16 -15.49 4.60
C VAL A 74 2.16 -15.64 3.45
N PRO A 75 2.11 -16.74 2.69
CA PRO A 75 2.92 -16.88 1.48
C PRO A 75 2.41 -15.93 0.39
N LEU A 76 3.32 -15.37 -0.40
CA LEU A 76 3.01 -14.60 -1.60
C LEU A 76 2.85 -15.57 -2.78
N ALA A 77 1.62 -16.04 -2.98
CA ALA A 77 1.28 -16.98 -4.02
C ALA A 77 0.85 -16.29 -5.33
N ASN A 78 0.27 -15.09 -5.20
CA ASN A 78 -0.12 -14.26 -6.33
C ASN A 78 0.91 -13.16 -6.52
N PRO A 79 1.47 -12.98 -7.73
CA PRO A 79 2.44 -11.92 -8.00
C PRO A 79 1.88 -10.54 -7.68
N THR A 80 2.71 -9.70 -7.04
CA THR A 80 2.39 -8.30 -6.76
C THR A 80 3.32 -7.38 -7.56
N ILE A 81 2.81 -6.22 -7.94
CA ILE A 81 3.54 -5.26 -8.76
C ILE A 81 3.68 -3.96 -7.99
N LEU A 82 4.88 -3.39 -7.98
CA LEU A 82 5.14 -2.02 -7.62
C LEU A 82 5.62 -1.29 -8.87
N GLN A 83 4.92 -0.23 -9.26
CA GLN A 83 5.20 0.48 -10.50
C GLN A 83 5.13 1.99 -10.33
N GLY A 84 5.84 2.72 -11.18
CA GLY A 84 5.91 4.17 -11.16
C GLY A 84 7.14 4.68 -11.89
N GLY A 85 7.68 5.82 -11.43
CA GLY A 85 8.87 6.43 -11.99
C GLY A 85 9.82 6.92 -10.90
N LEU A 86 11.04 7.21 -11.31
CA LEU A 86 12.09 7.74 -10.44
C LEU A 86 12.64 9.04 -11.01
N LYS A 87 12.89 9.98 -10.11
CA LYS A 87 13.73 11.16 -10.32
C LYS A 87 15.04 10.95 -9.58
N LYS A 88 16.08 11.66 -9.98
CA LYS A 88 17.43 11.55 -9.39
C LYS A 88 17.90 10.08 -9.35
N PHE A 89 17.64 9.37 -10.44
CA PHE A 89 17.95 7.95 -10.53
C PHE A 89 19.43 7.67 -10.27
N PHE A 90 19.70 6.57 -9.60
CA PHE A 90 21.03 6.12 -9.20
C PHE A 90 21.77 7.11 -8.29
N THR A 91 21.04 7.72 -7.37
CA THR A 91 21.58 8.55 -6.27
C THR A 91 20.98 8.05 -4.95
N HIS A 92 21.60 8.41 -3.81
CA HIS A 92 21.00 8.14 -2.49
C HIS A 92 19.80 9.06 -2.15
N GLU A 93 19.42 9.95 -3.08
CA GLU A 93 18.32 10.91 -2.94
C GLU A 93 17.23 10.67 -4.00
N GLU A 94 17.02 9.42 -4.40
CA GLU A 94 15.96 9.07 -5.36
C GLU A 94 14.58 9.52 -4.85
N GLU A 95 13.77 10.03 -5.76
CA GLU A 95 12.39 10.43 -5.49
C GLU A 95 11.43 9.53 -6.29
N PHE A 96 10.60 8.78 -5.61
CA PHE A 96 9.60 7.94 -6.24
C PHE A 96 8.37 8.77 -6.68
N VAL A 97 7.93 8.53 -7.90
CA VAL A 97 6.71 9.10 -8.49
C VAL A 97 5.72 7.97 -8.74
N GLY A 98 4.51 8.12 -8.21
CA GLY A 98 3.46 7.10 -8.37
C GLY A 98 3.07 6.87 -9.83
N ALA A 99 2.48 5.71 -10.08
CA ALA A 99 1.97 5.31 -11.39
C ALA A 99 0.97 6.32 -11.97
N GLU A 100 0.94 6.47 -13.29
CA GLU A 100 0.08 7.43 -14.00
C GLU A 100 -1.41 7.18 -13.73
N ASP A 101 -1.82 5.91 -13.64
CA ASP A 101 -3.20 5.49 -13.34
C ASP A 101 -3.56 5.56 -11.85
N GLY A 102 -2.61 5.96 -10.99
CA GLY A 102 -2.74 6.00 -9.53
C GLY A 102 -2.60 4.65 -8.84
N LYS A 103 -2.41 3.55 -9.58
CA LYS A 103 -2.27 2.20 -9.03
C LYS A 103 -0.79 1.79 -8.89
N THR A 104 -0.06 2.53 -8.08
CA THR A 104 1.36 2.26 -7.82
C THR A 104 1.60 0.86 -7.23
N LEU A 105 0.75 0.41 -6.33
CA LEU A 105 0.71 -0.93 -5.77
C LEU A 105 -0.71 -1.48 -5.92
N PRO A 106 -1.04 -2.10 -7.08
CA PRO A 106 -2.36 -2.70 -7.29
C PRO A 106 -2.67 -3.72 -6.19
N PRO A 107 -3.88 -3.71 -5.62
CA PRO A 107 -4.25 -4.65 -4.57
C PRO A 107 -4.33 -6.07 -5.13
N VAL A 108 -3.53 -6.98 -4.55
CA VAL A 108 -3.53 -8.39 -4.91
C VAL A 108 -3.76 -9.23 -3.66
N PRO A 109 -4.93 -9.87 -3.52
CA PRO A 109 -5.24 -10.70 -2.37
C PRO A 109 -4.33 -11.92 -2.28
N GLN A 110 -3.76 -12.14 -1.09
CA GLN A 110 -3.01 -13.34 -0.73
C GLN A 110 -3.83 -14.17 0.25
N LYS A 111 -3.93 -15.46 0.00
CA LYS A 111 -4.72 -16.35 0.87
C LYS A 111 -3.99 -16.57 2.20
N VAL A 112 -4.69 -16.28 3.30
CA VAL A 112 -4.20 -16.57 4.65
C VAL A 112 -4.40 -18.05 4.94
N PRO A 113 -3.33 -18.80 5.28
CA PRO A 113 -3.43 -20.23 5.62
C PRO A 113 -4.33 -20.44 6.82
N GLY A 114 -5.21 -21.45 6.75
CA GLY A 114 -6.18 -21.73 7.81
C GLY A 114 -7.38 -20.79 7.87
N GLY A 115 -7.35 -19.67 7.15
CA GLY A 115 -8.45 -18.71 7.11
C GLY A 115 -8.90 -18.24 8.50
N LEU A 116 -10.22 -18.08 8.70
CA LEU A 116 -10.77 -17.71 10.02
C LEU A 116 -10.53 -18.79 11.09
N ALA A 117 -10.50 -20.07 10.72
CA ALA A 117 -10.20 -21.16 11.66
C ALA A 117 -8.74 -21.10 12.17
N GLY A 118 -7.81 -20.59 11.36
CA GLY A 118 -6.46 -20.24 11.78
C GLY A 118 -6.43 -19.03 12.71
N LEU A 119 -7.28 -18.04 12.44
CA LEU A 119 -7.39 -16.81 13.23
C LEU A 119 -8.23 -17.01 14.50
N VAL A 120 -9.23 -17.92 14.50
CA VAL A 120 -10.15 -18.15 15.61
C VAL A 120 -10.32 -19.66 15.85
N LYS A 121 -9.69 -20.16 16.89
CA LYS A 121 -9.87 -21.56 17.32
C LYS A 121 -11.02 -21.66 18.30
N CYS A 122 -12.20 -21.97 17.81
CA CYS A 122 -13.41 -22.04 18.62
C CYS A 122 -13.31 -23.08 19.76
N ASN A 123 -12.54 -24.14 19.57
CA ASN A 123 -12.30 -25.20 20.57
C ASN A 123 -11.50 -24.72 21.81
N GLU A 124 -10.81 -23.57 21.72
CA GLU A 124 -10.06 -22.99 22.84
C GLU A 124 -10.92 -22.02 23.69
N ILE A 125 -12.17 -21.75 23.28
CA ILE A 125 -13.11 -20.90 24.02
C ILE A 125 -13.74 -21.74 25.17
N SER A 126 -13.53 -21.31 26.40
CA SER A 126 -13.99 -22.01 27.57
C SER A 126 -15.52 -21.85 27.82
N ASN A 127 -16.11 -20.74 27.38
CA ASN A 127 -17.53 -20.49 27.49
C ASN A 127 -18.32 -21.26 26.42
N PHE A 128 -19.23 -22.14 26.84
CA PHE A 128 -19.98 -23.01 25.95
C PHE A 128 -20.84 -22.25 24.92
N ILE A 129 -21.49 -21.15 25.33
CA ILE A 129 -22.35 -20.35 24.44
C ILE A 129 -21.53 -19.60 23.43
N GLU A 130 -20.40 -19.01 23.86
CA GLU A 130 -19.47 -18.31 22.99
C GLU A 130 -18.79 -19.28 22.00
N ARG A 131 -18.47 -20.49 22.45
CA ARG A 131 -17.92 -21.56 21.59
C ARG A 131 -18.91 -21.98 20.51
N ILE A 132 -20.20 -22.24 20.86
CA ILE A 132 -21.23 -22.57 19.87
C ILE A 132 -21.44 -21.42 18.88
N ALA A 133 -21.48 -20.18 19.36
CA ALA A 133 -21.59 -19.00 18.48
C ALA A 133 -20.38 -18.90 17.56
N CYS A 134 -19.18 -19.13 18.06
CA CYS A 134 -17.95 -19.18 17.29
C CYS A 134 -17.99 -20.29 16.20
N GLU A 135 -18.34 -21.54 16.59
CA GLU A 135 -18.44 -22.66 15.66
C GLU A 135 -19.51 -22.42 14.58
N LEU A 136 -20.67 -21.87 14.96
CA LEU A 136 -21.73 -21.54 14.02
C LEU A 136 -21.31 -20.48 12.98
N VAL A 137 -20.53 -19.48 13.43
CA VAL A 137 -20.07 -18.36 12.59
C VAL A 137 -18.84 -18.73 11.77
N PHE A 138 -17.90 -19.46 12.33
CA PHE A 138 -16.57 -19.65 11.75
C PHE A 138 -16.34 -21.03 11.11
N GLU A 139 -17.11 -22.07 11.44
CA GLU A 139 -16.95 -23.41 10.86
C GLU A 139 -17.83 -23.69 9.62
N ASN A 140 -18.84 -22.86 9.36
CA ASN A 140 -19.81 -23.10 8.27
C ASN A 140 -19.38 -22.57 6.89
N GLY A 141 -18.15 -22.82 6.47
CA GLY A 141 -17.77 -22.79 5.05
C GLY A 141 -17.40 -21.43 4.43
N LEU A 142 -17.57 -20.31 5.13
CA LEU A 142 -17.15 -18.97 4.72
C LEU A 142 -15.82 -18.55 5.40
N THR A 143 -14.92 -19.49 5.58
CA THR A 143 -13.75 -19.33 6.46
C THR A 143 -12.51 -18.77 5.77
N GLY A 144 -12.55 -18.56 4.46
CA GLY A 144 -11.40 -18.01 3.74
C GLY A 144 -11.12 -16.56 4.14
N VAL A 145 -9.87 -16.26 4.49
CA VAL A 145 -9.38 -14.90 4.69
C VAL A 145 -8.34 -14.59 3.63
N ASN A 146 -8.46 -13.44 3.00
CA ASN A 146 -7.44 -12.86 2.17
C ASN A 146 -6.75 -11.70 2.90
N ALA A 147 -5.47 -11.55 2.67
CA ALA A 147 -4.68 -10.41 3.12
C ALA A 147 -4.21 -9.63 1.89
N THR A 148 -4.64 -8.39 1.79
CA THR A 148 -4.28 -7.50 0.68
C THR A 148 -3.41 -6.37 1.21
N THR A 149 -2.20 -6.23 0.65
CA THR A 149 -1.29 -5.13 1.01
C THR A 149 -1.67 -3.88 0.22
N GLU A 150 -1.86 -2.76 0.92
CA GLU A 150 -2.17 -1.46 0.36
C GLU A 150 -1.16 -0.41 0.85
N LEU A 151 -0.89 0.61 0.05
CA LEU A 151 -0.14 1.77 0.51
C LEU A 151 -0.94 2.50 1.60
N ALA A 152 -0.28 2.80 2.70
CA ALA A 152 -0.84 3.57 3.81
C ALA A 152 -0.56 5.07 3.71
N ALA A 153 0.30 5.47 2.76
CA ALA A 153 0.71 6.85 2.52
C ALA A 153 0.78 7.11 1.01
N PRO A 154 0.84 8.38 0.56
CA PRO A 154 1.03 8.69 -0.85
C PRO A 154 2.27 8.02 -1.45
N ALA A 155 2.24 7.72 -2.75
CA ALA A 155 3.35 7.04 -3.43
C ALA A 155 4.71 7.75 -3.27
N SER A 156 4.71 9.08 -3.14
CA SER A 156 5.92 9.86 -2.84
C SER A 156 6.58 9.55 -1.49
N SER A 157 5.92 8.79 -0.62
CA SER A 157 6.47 8.29 0.65
C SER A 157 7.23 6.97 0.50
N ILE A 158 7.21 6.38 -0.69
CA ILE A 158 8.02 5.22 -1.02
C ILE A 158 9.46 5.68 -1.14
N GLY A 159 10.35 5.09 -0.35
CA GLY A 159 11.78 5.31 -0.47
C GLY A 159 12.42 4.26 -1.35
N THR A 160 13.23 4.66 -2.31
CA THR A 160 14.03 3.78 -3.16
C THR A 160 15.49 4.20 -3.12
N ASP A 161 16.38 3.25 -3.26
CA ASP A 161 17.82 3.49 -3.40
C ASP A 161 18.43 2.31 -4.18
N GLN A 162 18.64 2.53 -5.47
CA GLN A 162 19.15 1.50 -6.37
C GLN A 162 20.65 1.20 -6.12
N ILE A 163 21.39 2.13 -5.55
CA ILE A 163 22.79 1.91 -5.13
C ILE A 163 22.79 0.89 -3.99
N ASN A 164 22.00 1.13 -2.94
CA ASN A 164 21.87 0.19 -1.81
C ASN A 164 21.40 -1.21 -2.27
N LEU A 165 20.50 -1.25 -3.27
CA LEU A 165 20.03 -2.52 -3.84
C LEU A 165 21.18 -3.32 -4.45
N LEU A 166 22.01 -2.69 -5.27
CA LEU A 166 23.12 -3.36 -5.98
C LEU A 166 24.30 -3.64 -5.06
N GLU A 167 24.62 -2.74 -4.14
CA GLU A 167 25.73 -2.89 -3.19
C GLU A 167 25.37 -3.84 -2.03
N GLN A 168 24.12 -4.28 -1.94
CA GLN A 168 23.59 -5.18 -0.91
C GLN A 168 23.81 -4.64 0.51
N GLN A 169 23.57 -3.36 0.70
CA GLN A 169 23.66 -2.69 2.00
C GLN A 169 22.57 -1.62 2.14
N GLY A 170 22.33 -1.20 3.39
CA GLY A 170 21.31 -0.18 3.65
C GLY A 170 19.89 -0.59 3.26
N THR A 171 19.00 0.39 3.15
CA THR A 171 17.62 0.21 2.71
C THR A 171 17.54 0.45 1.21
N ALA A 172 17.14 -0.57 0.46
CA ALA A 172 16.92 -0.48 -0.99
C ALA A 172 15.50 -0.04 -1.35
N LEU A 173 14.51 -0.44 -0.52
CA LEU A 173 13.10 -0.10 -0.71
C LEU A 173 12.41 0.08 0.64
N SER A 174 11.76 1.20 0.85
CA SER A 174 10.94 1.47 2.03
C SER A 174 9.48 1.66 1.64
N LEU A 175 8.60 0.81 2.20
CA LEU A 175 7.18 0.80 1.89
C LEU A 175 6.36 1.07 3.16
N PRO A 176 5.63 2.21 3.24
CA PRO A 176 4.61 2.43 4.25
C PRO A 176 3.30 1.74 3.81
N VAL A 177 2.96 0.63 4.44
CA VAL A 177 1.80 -0.18 4.06
C VAL A 177 0.84 -0.43 5.21
N LYS A 178 -0.36 -0.85 4.88
CA LYS A 178 -1.36 -1.46 5.75
C LYS A 178 -1.84 -2.75 5.10
N VAL A 179 -2.36 -3.67 5.88
CA VAL A 179 -2.87 -4.96 5.37
C VAL A 179 -4.36 -5.04 5.61
N HIS A 180 -5.14 -5.12 4.55
CA HIS A 180 -6.58 -5.35 4.59
C HIS A 180 -6.84 -6.85 4.75
N LEU A 181 -7.60 -7.22 5.78
CA LEU A 181 -8.05 -8.59 6.02
C LEU A 181 -9.48 -8.74 5.51
N GLU A 182 -9.63 -9.45 4.40
CA GLU A 182 -10.90 -9.60 3.69
C GLU A 182 -11.59 -10.91 4.01
N ASN A 183 -12.72 -10.80 4.66
CA ASN A 183 -13.65 -11.90 4.93
C ASN A 183 -15.02 -11.31 5.29
N PRO A 184 -16.15 -11.94 4.90
CA PRO A 184 -17.50 -11.42 5.22
C PRO A 184 -17.75 -11.14 6.70
N PHE A 185 -17.15 -11.91 7.62
CA PHE A 185 -17.31 -11.72 9.06
C PHE A 185 -16.39 -10.65 9.65
N LEU A 186 -15.26 -10.38 8.99
CA LEU A 186 -14.36 -9.31 9.40
C LEU A 186 -14.84 -7.93 8.93
N GLY A 187 -15.76 -7.91 7.96
CA GLY A 187 -16.26 -6.67 7.38
C GLY A 187 -15.26 -6.05 6.40
N SER A 188 -15.62 -4.89 5.85
CA SER A 188 -14.82 -4.20 4.82
C SER A 188 -13.76 -3.24 5.38
N SER A 189 -13.61 -3.13 6.68
CA SER A 189 -12.72 -2.16 7.34
C SER A 189 -11.72 -2.78 8.31
N CYS A 190 -11.47 -4.09 8.20
CA CYS A 190 -10.52 -4.80 9.05
C CYS A 190 -9.09 -4.63 8.50
N TYR A 191 -8.26 -3.84 9.19
CA TYR A 191 -6.90 -3.54 8.77
C TYR A 191 -5.87 -3.78 9.87
N ILE A 192 -4.71 -4.33 9.51
CA ILE A 192 -3.50 -4.27 10.33
C ILE A 192 -2.72 -3.02 9.90
N GLY A 193 -2.52 -2.09 10.83
CA GLY A 193 -2.02 -0.76 10.51
C GLY A 193 -3.10 0.16 9.90
N SER A 194 -2.73 1.39 9.65
CA SER A 194 -3.61 2.42 9.07
C SER A 194 -2.79 3.52 8.41
N ASN A 195 -3.45 4.47 7.76
CA ASN A 195 -2.77 5.64 7.20
C ASN A 195 -2.07 6.49 8.27
N ALA A 196 -2.60 6.52 9.51
CA ALA A 196 -1.97 7.23 10.63
C ALA A 196 -0.86 6.41 11.32
N HIS A 197 -0.95 5.10 11.26
CA HIS A 197 -0.02 4.17 11.89
C HIS A 197 0.35 3.05 10.89
N PRO A 198 1.15 3.35 9.85
CA PRO A 198 1.53 2.38 8.84
C PRO A 198 2.49 1.33 9.39
N ILE A 199 2.53 0.18 8.74
CA ILE A 199 3.65 -0.75 8.83
C ILE A 199 4.72 -0.24 7.87
N VAL A 200 5.86 0.22 8.39
CA VAL A 200 6.98 0.65 7.54
C VAL A 200 7.94 -0.51 7.36
N ILE A 201 8.07 -0.99 6.12
CA ILE A 201 8.93 -2.13 5.78
C ILE A 201 10.13 -1.60 5.00
N ALA A 202 11.29 -1.51 5.67
CA ALA A 202 12.55 -1.07 5.08
C ALA A 202 13.35 -2.29 4.60
N LEU A 203 13.19 -2.65 3.34
CA LEU A 203 13.74 -3.84 2.71
C LEU A 203 15.18 -3.62 2.23
N THR A 204 16.01 -4.65 2.34
CA THR A 204 17.40 -4.68 1.86
C THR A 204 17.66 -5.93 1.03
N THR A 205 18.61 -5.87 0.13
CA THR A 205 19.20 -7.03 -0.54
C THR A 205 20.41 -7.57 0.24
N GLY A 206 20.88 -6.83 1.22
CA GLY A 206 21.97 -7.24 2.12
C GLY A 206 21.50 -8.09 3.29
N THR A 207 22.31 -8.10 4.36
CA THR A 207 22.02 -8.83 5.59
C THR A 207 21.35 -7.91 6.61
N THR A 208 20.24 -8.35 7.18
CA THR A 208 19.48 -7.61 8.19
C THR A 208 20.17 -7.67 9.56
N SER A 209 19.82 -6.69 10.42
CA SER A 209 20.25 -6.67 11.83
C SER A 209 19.03 -6.47 12.74
N PRO A 210 18.19 -7.51 12.90
CA PRO A 210 16.96 -7.40 13.67
C PRO A 210 17.22 -7.42 15.18
N PRO A 211 16.31 -6.83 15.98
CA PRO A 211 16.26 -7.12 17.41
C PRO A 211 15.81 -8.57 17.64
N LEU A 212 16.17 -9.11 18.81
CA LEU A 212 15.70 -10.43 19.24
C LEU A 212 14.16 -10.47 19.33
N PRO A 213 13.54 -11.64 19.08
CA PRO A 213 14.11 -12.97 18.86
C PRO A 213 14.54 -13.30 17.43
N ASN A 214 14.28 -12.42 16.44
CA ASN A 214 14.71 -12.69 15.07
C ASN A 214 16.24 -12.76 14.98
N THR A 215 16.72 -13.59 14.07
CA THR A 215 18.13 -13.68 13.68
C THR A 215 18.32 -13.01 12.32
N PRO A 216 19.55 -12.52 12.00
CA PRO A 216 19.84 -11.96 10.70
C PRO A 216 19.45 -12.88 9.54
N ILE A 217 18.88 -12.31 8.48
CA ILE A 217 18.62 -12.96 7.21
C ILE A 217 19.25 -12.13 6.09
N SER A 218 19.66 -12.77 5.01
CA SER A 218 20.26 -12.10 3.85
C SER A 218 19.33 -12.15 2.65
N GLY A 219 19.26 -11.02 1.95
CA GLY A 219 18.68 -10.93 0.63
C GLY A 219 19.68 -11.23 -0.48
N SER A 220 19.38 -10.78 -1.67
CA SER A 220 20.24 -10.87 -2.87
C SER A 220 19.90 -9.74 -3.83
N ALA A 221 20.91 -9.11 -4.42
CA ALA A 221 20.70 -8.15 -5.49
C ALA A 221 20.14 -8.81 -6.77
N GLY A 222 20.37 -10.11 -6.97
CA GLY A 222 20.00 -10.84 -8.17
C GLY A 222 20.98 -10.64 -9.33
N GLU A 223 20.52 -10.96 -10.55
CA GLU A 223 21.32 -10.90 -11.77
C GLU A 223 20.94 -9.66 -12.61
N LEU A 224 21.87 -8.71 -12.72
CA LEU A 224 21.71 -7.51 -13.53
C LEU A 224 22.03 -7.77 -14.99
N SER A 225 21.15 -7.37 -15.88
CA SER A 225 21.36 -7.34 -17.33
C SER A 225 20.82 -6.05 -17.92
N ALA A 226 21.30 -5.70 -19.11
CA ALA A 226 20.81 -4.56 -19.89
C ALA A 226 20.43 -5.03 -21.30
N ASN A 227 19.51 -4.32 -21.96
CA ASN A 227 19.26 -4.50 -23.38
C ASN A 227 20.45 -3.95 -24.20
N GLU A 228 20.50 -4.26 -25.50
CA GLU A 228 21.61 -3.84 -26.39
C GLU A 228 21.82 -2.30 -26.42
N ALA A 229 20.75 -1.54 -26.29
CA ALA A 229 20.78 -0.07 -26.27
C ALA A 229 21.18 0.53 -24.91
N GLY A 230 21.24 -0.27 -23.85
CA GLY A 230 21.50 0.21 -22.47
C GLY A 230 20.35 1.05 -21.89
N THR A 231 19.18 1.03 -22.50
CA THR A 231 18.01 1.84 -22.09
C THR A 231 17.04 1.12 -21.17
N LEU A 232 17.20 -0.21 -21.01
CA LEU A 232 16.44 -1.05 -20.12
C LEU A 232 17.40 -1.90 -19.28
N LEU A 233 17.31 -1.74 -17.98
CA LEU A 233 17.99 -2.59 -17.00
C LEU A 233 17.00 -3.60 -16.42
N THR A 234 17.41 -4.85 -16.27
CA THR A 234 16.61 -5.91 -15.66
C THR A 234 17.44 -6.61 -14.61
N ILE A 235 16.90 -6.71 -13.41
CA ILE A 235 17.48 -7.49 -12.31
C ILE A 235 16.51 -8.65 -12.03
N LYS A 236 16.97 -9.86 -12.34
CA LYS A 236 16.22 -11.10 -12.09
C LYS A 236 16.65 -11.74 -10.77
N GLU A 237 15.76 -12.53 -10.20
CA GLU A 237 16.04 -13.34 -9.00
C GLU A 237 16.56 -12.49 -7.81
N ASN A 238 16.14 -11.21 -7.73
CA ASN A 238 16.40 -10.43 -6.54
C ASN A 238 15.59 -10.93 -5.35
N SER A 239 16.15 -10.73 -4.16
CA SER A 239 15.49 -11.04 -2.89
C SER A 239 15.63 -9.85 -1.95
N LEU A 240 14.54 -9.17 -1.70
CA LEU A 240 14.43 -8.07 -0.76
C LEU A 240 13.90 -8.59 0.57
N VAL A 241 14.61 -8.33 1.66
CA VAL A 241 14.28 -8.87 2.98
C VAL A 241 14.23 -7.80 4.06
N ASN A 242 13.33 -7.99 5.03
CA ASN A 242 13.33 -7.25 6.29
C ASN A 242 12.74 -8.14 7.40
N ASN A 243 13.32 -8.10 8.59
CA ASN A 243 12.79 -8.77 9.77
C ASN A 243 12.96 -7.95 11.05
N SER A 244 12.98 -6.61 10.87
CA SER A 244 13.19 -5.63 11.95
C SER A 244 11.98 -4.72 12.17
N PHE A 245 10.89 -4.85 11.40
CA PHE A 245 9.74 -3.96 11.50
C PHE A 245 8.77 -4.39 12.63
N ALA A 246 7.99 -3.42 13.10
CA ALA A 246 6.86 -3.64 14.01
C ALA A 246 5.54 -3.60 13.23
N ALA A 247 4.52 -4.30 13.73
CA ALA A 247 3.18 -4.26 13.17
C ALA A 247 2.19 -3.77 14.24
N PRO A 248 1.38 -2.74 13.95
CA PRO A 248 0.30 -2.27 14.84
C PRO A 248 -0.77 -3.33 15.03
N GLY A 249 -1.70 -3.07 15.94
CA GLY A 249 -2.87 -3.91 16.11
C GLY A 249 -3.82 -3.83 14.91
N ALA A 250 -4.57 -4.91 14.69
CA ALA A 250 -5.72 -4.91 13.79
C ALA A 250 -6.84 -4.06 14.37
N GLN A 251 -7.56 -3.35 13.52
CA GLN A 251 -8.66 -2.46 13.89
C GLN A 251 -9.77 -2.47 12.84
N GLY A 252 -11.00 -2.17 13.29
CA GLY A 252 -12.19 -2.10 12.43
C GLY A 252 -12.72 -3.45 12.00
N CYS A 253 -12.25 -4.56 12.59
CA CYS A 253 -12.71 -5.90 12.30
C CYS A 253 -14.10 -6.16 12.89
N GLY A 254 -15.03 -6.71 12.10
CA GLY A 254 -16.39 -6.96 12.53
C GLY A 254 -17.32 -5.73 12.48
N GLY A 255 -16.86 -4.62 11.88
CA GLY A 255 -17.68 -3.42 11.70
C GLY A 255 -18.17 -2.84 13.01
N LEU A 256 -19.50 -2.81 13.24
CA LEU A 256 -20.10 -2.31 14.48
C LEU A 256 -19.69 -3.12 15.74
N PHE A 257 -19.21 -4.33 15.56
CA PHE A 257 -18.75 -5.21 16.63
C PHE A 257 -17.22 -5.20 16.81
N SER A 258 -16.53 -4.20 16.24
CA SER A 258 -15.07 -4.12 16.28
C SER A 258 -14.51 -4.13 17.71
N PHE A 259 -15.21 -3.55 18.68
CA PHE A 259 -14.82 -3.58 20.10
C PHE A 259 -14.71 -5.00 20.69
N LEU A 260 -15.38 -6.00 20.07
CA LEU A 260 -15.31 -7.42 20.44
C LEU A 260 -14.33 -8.18 19.53
N ILE A 261 -14.37 -7.91 18.24
CA ILE A 261 -13.63 -8.69 17.22
C ILE A 261 -12.16 -8.27 17.15
N ASP A 262 -11.84 -6.97 17.23
CA ASP A 262 -10.45 -6.50 17.21
C ASP A 262 -9.57 -7.16 18.29
N PRO A 263 -9.99 -7.25 19.58
CA PRO A 263 -9.21 -7.96 20.59
C PRO A 263 -8.99 -9.45 20.27
N ILE A 264 -9.99 -10.13 19.70
CA ILE A 264 -9.88 -11.54 19.30
C ILE A 264 -8.85 -11.69 18.19
N VAL A 265 -8.97 -10.91 17.10
CA VAL A 265 -8.04 -10.93 15.98
C VAL A 265 -6.63 -10.60 16.48
N ASN A 266 -6.46 -9.55 17.27
CA ASN A 266 -5.15 -9.14 17.81
C ASN A 266 -4.52 -10.22 18.69
N SER A 267 -5.26 -10.85 19.55
CA SER A 267 -4.77 -11.95 20.41
C SER A 267 -4.29 -13.14 19.58
N ARG A 268 -5.04 -13.48 18.52
CA ARG A 268 -4.73 -14.62 17.65
C ARG A 268 -3.50 -14.35 16.78
N LEU A 269 -3.47 -13.20 16.15
CA LEU A 269 -2.34 -12.77 15.32
C LEU A 269 -1.10 -12.41 16.16
N GLY A 270 -1.24 -12.23 17.48
CA GLY A 270 -0.18 -11.75 18.35
C GLY A 270 0.18 -10.30 18.07
N LEU A 271 -0.85 -9.45 17.84
CA LEU A 271 -0.72 -8.03 17.57
C LEU A 271 -1.13 -7.18 18.80
N PRO A 272 -0.56 -5.97 18.94
CA PRO A 272 0.55 -5.42 18.15
C PRO A 272 1.82 -6.26 18.31
N SER A 273 2.60 -6.36 17.23
CA SER A 273 3.82 -7.16 17.20
C SER A 273 5.04 -6.24 17.17
N ALA A 274 5.94 -6.42 18.11
CA ALA A 274 7.18 -5.63 18.20
C ALA A 274 8.14 -5.94 17.04
N ALA A 275 9.07 -5.02 16.80
CA ALA A 275 10.23 -5.26 15.96
C ALA A 275 10.97 -6.53 16.39
N GLY A 276 11.52 -7.29 15.43
CA GLY A 276 12.15 -8.58 15.67
C GLY A 276 11.21 -9.77 15.78
N LYS A 277 9.90 -9.59 15.51
CA LYS A 277 8.92 -10.67 15.49
C LYS A 277 8.20 -10.81 14.14
N ASN A 278 8.52 -9.94 13.20
CA ASN A 278 7.90 -9.91 11.89
C ASN A 278 8.97 -10.13 10.82
N THR A 279 8.58 -10.64 9.65
CA THR A 279 9.50 -10.88 8.55
C THR A 279 8.79 -10.63 7.23
N ALA A 280 9.49 -9.97 6.30
CA ALA A 280 9.09 -9.81 4.91
C ALA A 280 10.22 -10.37 4.02
N ILE A 281 9.86 -11.21 3.07
CA ILE A 281 10.74 -11.74 2.02
C ILE A 281 10.01 -11.60 0.71
N LEU A 282 10.58 -10.83 -0.22
CA LEU A 282 10.03 -10.54 -1.55
C LEU A 282 11.06 -10.98 -2.58
N ASN A 283 10.74 -12.01 -3.36
CA ASN A 283 11.60 -12.50 -4.43
C ASN A 283 10.97 -12.18 -5.78
N GLY A 284 11.75 -11.67 -6.71
CA GLY A 284 11.19 -11.30 -8.00
C GLY A 284 12.13 -10.69 -8.99
N THR A 285 11.56 -9.86 -9.86
CA THR A 285 12.24 -9.18 -10.95
C THR A 285 11.99 -7.68 -10.84
N LEU A 286 13.04 -6.89 -11.00
CA LEU A 286 12.98 -5.44 -11.12
C LEU A 286 13.40 -5.03 -12.52
N MET A 287 12.64 -4.15 -13.15
CA MET A 287 12.96 -3.53 -14.43
C MET A 287 12.97 -2.01 -14.29
N ALA A 288 14.00 -1.39 -14.84
CA ALA A 288 14.17 0.06 -14.86
C ALA A 288 14.50 0.50 -16.29
N ALA A 289 13.67 1.36 -16.87
CA ALA A 289 13.83 1.81 -18.24
C ALA A 289 13.94 3.33 -18.32
N ASN A 290 14.81 3.83 -19.20
CA ASN A 290 14.87 5.26 -19.49
C ASN A 290 13.49 5.77 -19.97
N ALA A 291 12.96 6.82 -19.34
CA ALA A 291 11.62 7.33 -19.62
C ALA A 291 11.42 7.79 -21.07
N GLU A 292 12.47 8.40 -21.68
CA GLU A 292 12.43 8.82 -23.08
C GLU A 292 12.39 7.61 -24.02
N ALA A 293 13.09 6.52 -23.69
CA ALA A 293 13.05 5.28 -24.49
C ALA A 293 11.68 4.61 -24.40
N VAL A 294 11.05 4.59 -23.22
CA VAL A 294 9.68 4.11 -23.04
C VAL A 294 8.72 4.92 -23.91
N LYS A 295 8.79 6.25 -23.84
CA LYS A 295 7.97 7.16 -24.63
C LYS A 295 8.19 7.02 -26.14
N ALA A 296 9.43 6.83 -26.57
CA ALA A 296 9.74 6.63 -27.99
C ALA A 296 9.25 5.27 -28.54
N SER A 297 8.89 4.32 -27.67
CA SER A 297 8.38 3.01 -28.05
C SER A 297 6.87 2.97 -28.32
N GLU A 298 6.13 4.06 -28.05
CA GLU A 298 4.68 4.16 -28.30
C GLU A 298 4.41 4.26 -29.82
#